data_4e5db402249d4cf04e0b264c9e17a90d
#
_entry.id   4e5db402249d4cf04e0b264c9e17a90d
#
_cell.length_a   1.000
_cell.length_b   1.000
_cell.length_c   1.000
_cell.angle_alpha   90.00
_cell.angle_beta   90.00
_cell.angle_gamma   90.00
#
_symmetry.space_group_name_H-M   'P 1'
#
loop_
_entity.id
_entity.type
_entity.pdbx_description
1 polymer ?
#
loop_
_entity_poly.entity_id
_entity_poly.type
_entity_poly.pdbx_seq_one_letter_code
_entity_poly.pdbx_strand_id
1 'polypeptide(L)'
;MNYKTLIAALAIMMAAAPTTWAQAQTENTNATTTATAAADDDAKYATTLLKLGTQAPDFNLSTADGKTLSLSELKGRYVVLDFWASWCPDCRRDLPHMVRMQQTYGPRGVQFVGVSFDEKKENLLKAVADYKLEYPQVSEWKKWKTTTISKAYGINWIPSVYLIDPEGKVVLSTVMSDKIEAALAQIFPSCCEQDSALEKIDCCKQAQGCCKEKQTCKKAKQHCEKAKANCCKAKEHCNKEKRCH
;
A
#
# COMPACT_ATOMS: atom_id res chain seq x y z
N MET A 1 -80.12 35.06 13.35
CA MET A 1 -80.65 36.42 13.04
C MET A 1 -79.59 37.14 12.19
N ASN A 2 -80.12 37.46 11.00
CA ASN A 2 -79.81 38.62 10.16
C ASN A 2 -78.42 38.67 9.54
N TYR A 3 -78.38 38.48 8.27
CA TYR A 3 -78.81 39.30 7.11
C TYR A 3 -77.68 40.25 6.63
N LYS A 4 -77.47 40.10 5.42
CA LYS A 4 -77.51 41.01 4.28
C LYS A 4 -76.15 41.52 3.90
N THR A 5 -75.76 41.69 2.74
CA THR A 5 -76.21 41.61 1.34
C THR A 5 -74.95 41.90 0.49
N LEU A 6 -74.82 41.19 -0.60
CA LEU A 6 -74.71 41.69 -1.96
C LEU A 6 -73.80 42.92 -2.21
N ILE A 7 -72.85 42.86 -3.08
CA ILE A 7 -72.93 43.33 -4.46
C ILE A 7 -71.62 43.02 -5.21
N ALA A 8 -71.86 42.56 -6.40
CA ALA A 8 -71.02 42.32 -7.53
C ALA A 8 -70.08 43.52 -7.89
N ALA A 9 -68.91 43.24 -8.38
CA ALA A 9 -68.36 43.98 -9.50
C ALA A 9 -67.35 43.07 -10.26
N LEU A 10 -67.71 42.76 -11.50
CA LEU A 10 -66.82 42.25 -12.54
C LEU A 10 -65.72 43.30 -12.78
N ALA A 11 -64.46 42.87 -12.76
CA ALA A 11 -63.39 43.54 -13.46
C ALA A 11 -62.54 42.46 -14.13
N ILE A 12 -62.76 42.29 -15.42
CA ILE A 12 -61.84 41.61 -16.33
C ILE A 12 -60.61 42.45 -16.46
N MET A 13 -59.49 41.95 -16.00
CA MET A 13 -58.17 42.43 -16.42
C MET A 13 -57.33 41.28 -16.88
N MET A 14 -57.09 41.21 -18.18
CA MET A 14 -56.03 40.48 -18.80
C MET A 14 -54.70 40.91 -18.20
N ALA A 15 -53.98 40.01 -17.59
CA ALA A 15 -52.60 40.19 -17.23
C ALA A 15 -51.76 39.04 -17.76
N ALA A 16 -50.80 39.42 -18.56
CA ALA A 16 -49.86 38.59 -19.27
C ALA A 16 -49.20 37.53 -18.37
N ALA A 17 -49.11 36.30 -18.85
CA ALA A 17 -48.31 35.25 -18.26
C ALA A 17 -46.83 35.59 -18.39
N PRO A 18 -46.04 35.61 -17.31
CA PRO A 18 -44.61 35.58 -17.45
C PRO A 18 -44.21 34.14 -17.83
N THR A 19 -43.61 34.02 -19.01
CA THR A 19 -42.88 32.81 -19.41
C THR A 19 -41.67 32.63 -18.46
N THR A 20 -41.88 31.86 -17.40
CA THR A 20 -40.79 31.37 -16.58
C THR A 20 -40.06 30.32 -17.38
N TRP A 21 -38.90 30.68 -17.82
CA TRP A 21 -37.88 29.75 -18.31
C TRP A 21 -37.58 28.80 -17.17
N ALA A 22 -38.07 27.57 -17.28
CA ALA A 22 -37.62 26.48 -16.45
C ALA A 22 -36.13 26.26 -16.74
N GLN A 23 -35.28 26.81 -15.90
CA GLN A 23 -33.90 26.38 -15.83
C GLN A 23 -33.91 24.93 -15.40
N ALA A 24 -33.66 24.05 -16.36
CA ALA A 24 -33.26 22.69 -16.06
C ALA A 24 -31.94 22.78 -15.30
N GLN A 25 -32.01 22.79 -13.98
CA GLN A 25 -30.87 22.46 -13.14
C GLN A 25 -30.57 20.98 -13.40
N THR A 26 -29.56 20.75 -14.21
CA THR A 26 -28.90 19.45 -14.23
C THR A 26 -28.30 19.30 -12.85
N GLU A 27 -29.01 18.62 -11.97
CA GLU A 27 -28.44 18.06 -10.76
C GLU A 27 -27.34 17.11 -11.21
N ASN A 28 -26.11 17.62 -11.17
CA ASN A 28 -24.92 16.79 -11.23
C ASN A 28 -24.90 16.00 -9.93
N THR A 29 -25.63 14.88 -9.93
CA THR A 29 -25.46 13.87 -8.91
C THR A 29 -24.06 13.34 -9.06
N ASN A 30 -23.12 14.03 -8.37
CA ASN A 30 -21.87 13.41 -7.99
C ASN A 30 -22.26 12.08 -7.34
N ALA A 31 -22.11 11.01 -8.09
CA ALA A 31 -22.09 9.67 -7.55
C ALA A 31 -20.88 9.63 -6.60
N THR A 32 -21.11 10.06 -5.37
CA THR A 32 -20.26 9.68 -4.25
C THR A 32 -20.32 8.17 -4.23
N THR A 33 -19.35 7.55 -4.87
CA THR A 33 -19.03 6.15 -4.67
C THR A 33 -18.76 6.04 -3.18
N THR A 34 -19.76 5.65 -2.43
CA THR A 34 -19.62 5.14 -1.08
C THR A 34 -18.77 3.89 -1.22
N ALA A 35 -17.44 4.08 -1.20
CA ALA A 35 -16.54 3.03 -0.80
C ALA A 35 -17.07 2.62 0.57
N THR A 36 -17.77 1.49 0.63
CA THR A 36 -18.05 0.79 1.88
C THR A 36 -16.70 0.73 2.57
N ALA A 37 -16.54 1.50 3.66
CA ALA A 37 -15.37 1.44 4.50
C ALA A 37 -15.30 -0.02 4.94
N ALA A 38 -14.41 -0.79 4.33
CA ALA A 38 -14.06 -2.11 4.81
C ALA A 38 -13.70 -1.91 6.28
N ALA A 39 -14.32 -2.70 7.16
CA ALA A 39 -14.05 -2.62 8.59
C ALA A 39 -12.53 -2.64 8.77
N ASP A 40 -11.98 -1.66 9.50
CA ASP A 40 -10.54 -1.58 9.72
C ASP A 40 -10.13 -2.74 10.62
N ASP A 41 -9.64 -3.81 10.01
CA ASP A 41 -9.24 -5.03 10.72
C ASP A 41 -8.14 -4.75 11.75
N ASP A 42 -7.37 -3.68 11.60
CA ASP A 42 -6.38 -3.26 12.60
C ASP A 42 -7.03 -2.91 13.94
N ALA A 43 -8.20 -2.29 13.96
CA ALA A 43 -8.91 -1.98 15.17
C ALA A 43 -9.24 -3.24 16.00
N LYS A 44 -9.39 -4.38 15.33
CA LYS A 44 -9.72 -5.66 15.95
C LYS A 44 -8.51 -6.54 16.21
N TYR A 45 -7.59 -6.62 15.27
CA TYR A 45 -6.54 -7.65 15.26
C TYR A 45 -5.12 -7.10 15.47
N ALA A 46 -4.88 -5.79 15.29
CA ALA A 46 -3.56 -5.17 15.47
C ALA A 46 -3.31 -4.59 16.88
N THR A 47 -4.25 -4.78 17.82
CA THR A 47 -4.23 -4.12 19.13
C THR A 47 -3.03 -4.45 20.01
N THR A 48 -2.36 -5.57 19.75
CA THR A 48 -1.19 -6.04 20.51
C THR A 48 0.14 -5.81 19.79
N LEU A 49 0.10 -5.35 18.55
CA LEU A 49 1.30 -5.07 17.78
C LEU A 49 2.09 -3.91 18.39
N LEU A 50 3.39 -3.89 18.13
CA LEU A 50 4.27 -2.81 18.60
C LEU A 50 3.80 -1.47 18.03
N LYS A 51 3.87 -0.44 18.85
CA LYS A 51 3.48 0.93 18.47
C LYS A 51 4.51 1.56 17.55
N LEU A 52 4.06 2.50 16.74
CA LEU A 52 4.92 3.32 15.90
C LEU A 52 6.01 4.02 16.74
N GLY A 53 7.22 4.11 16.18
CA GLY A 53 8.40 4.68 16.84
C GLY A 53 9.08 3.75 17.85
N THR A 54 8.49 2.59 18.18
CA THR A 54 9.13 1.58 19.04
C THR A 54 10.35 0.99 18.33
N GLN A 55 11.45 0.78 19.06
CA GLN A 55 12.58 0.02 18.54
C GLN A 55 12.16 -1.42 18.30
N ALA A 56 12.26 -1.89 17.06
CA ALA A 56 11.93 -3.26 16.71
C ALA A 56 12.89 -4.24 17.44
N PRO A 57 12.36 -5.26 18.14
CA PRO A 57 13.20 -6.26 18.80
C PRO A 57 14.09 -6.97 17.79
N ASP A 58 15.37 -7.10 18.11
CA ASP A 58 16.27 -7.90 17.29
C ASP A 58 15.93 -9.38 17.40
N PHE A 59 16.20 -10.10 16.34
CA PHE A 59 16.07 -11.56 16.31
C PHE A 59 17.28 -12.16 15.58
N ASN A 60 17.56 -13.41 15.84
CA ASN A 60 18.50 -14.22 15.07
C ASN A 60 17.83 -15.56 14.81
N LEU A 61 17.28 -15.74 13.61
CA LEU A 61 16.46 -16.88 13.25
C LEU A 61 17.06 -17.67 12.09
N SER A 62 16.77 -18.95 12.06
CA SER A 62 17.22 -19.83 10.99
C SER A 62 16.40 -19.63 9.73
N THR A 63 17.08 -19.51 8.60
CA THR A 63 16.49 -19.53 7.28
C THR A 63 16.20 -20.98 6.83
N ALA A 64 15.35 -21.10 5.82
CA ALA A 64 15.03 -22.43 5.27
C ALA A 64 16.24 -23.15 4.64
N ASP A 65 17.26 -22.43 4.20
CA ASP A 65 18.52 -23.00 3.68
C ASP A 65 19.58 -23.29 4.77
N GLY A 66 19.23 -23.09 6.04
CA GLY A 66 20.07 -23.42 7.20
C GLY A 66 21.06 -22.33 7.61
N LYS A 67 20.99 -21.15 6.98
CA LYS A 67 21.70 -19.97 7.44
C LYS A 67 20.96 -19.29 8.59
N THR A 68 21.49 -18.25 9.14
CA THR A 68 20.84 -17.38 10.10
C THR A 68 20.67 -15.98 9.50
N LEU A 69 19.63 -15.30 9.93
CA LEU A 69 19.37 -13.89 9.60
C LEU A 69 18.97 -13.16 10.87
N SER A 70 19.58 -12.01 11.13
CA SER A 70 19.19 -11.11 12.20
C SER A 70 18.64 -9.79 11.64
N LEU A 71 17.75 -9.14 12.39
CA LEU A 71 17.25 -7.82 12.00
C LEU A 71 18.39 -6.79 12.01
N SER A 72 19.33 -6.92 12.91
CA SER A 72 20.48 -6.02 13.01
C SER A 72 21.38 -6.01 11.77
N GLU A 73 21.44 -7.11 11.01
CA GLU A 73 22.15 -7.18 9.72
C GLU A 73 21.48 -6.36 8.62
N LEU A 74 20.20 -6.02 8.78
CA LEU A 74 19.41 -5.27 7.81
C LEU A 74 19.35 -3.76 8.10
N LYS A 75 20.04 -3.28 9.16
CA LYS A 75 20.11 -1.85 9.50
C LYS A 75 20.60 -1.02 8.31
N GLY A 76 20.13 0.22 8.24
CA GLY A 76 20.40 1.13 7.13
C GLY A 76 19.46 0.97 5.94
N ARG A 77 18.47 0.09 6.03
CA ARG A 77 17.45 -0.14 4.99
C ARG A 77 16.06 -0.17 5.60
N TYR A 78 15.05 0.15 4.80
CA TYR A 78 13.68 -0.17 5.17
C TYR A 78 13.47 -1.68 5.11
N VAL A 79 12.81 -2.24 6.13
CA VAL A 79 12.55 -3.68 6.24
C VAL A 79 11.04 -3.91 6.37
N VAL A 80 10.51 -4.80 5.55
CA VAL A 80 9.15 -5.33 5.69
C VAL A 80 9.26 -6.72 6.30
N LEU A 81 8.70 -6.89 7.53
CA LEU A 81 8.58 -8.19 8.18
C LEU A 81 7.16 -8.70 8.00
N ASP A 82 7.02 -9.82 7.32
CA ASP A 82 5.74 -10.49 7.06
C ASP A 82 5.61 -11.72 7.98
N PHE A 83 4.73 -11.64 8.98
CA PHE A 83 4.43 -12.73 9.92
C PHE A 83 3.28 -13.58 9.38
N TRP A 84 3.59 -14.80 8.99
CA TRP A 84 2.65 -15.67 8.26
C TRP A 84 2.85 -17.17 8.55
N ALA A 85 2.04 -18.00 7.94
CA ALA A 85 2.24 -19.46 7.93
C ALA A 85 1.60 -20.08 6.69
N SER A 86 2.13 -21.22 6.23
CA SER A 86 1.62 -21.93 5.06
C SER A 86 0.20 -22.50 5.27
N TRP A 87 -0.16 -22.80 6.50
CA TRP A 87 -1.48 -23.31 6.89
C TRP A 87 -2.53 -22.22 7.08
N CYS A 88 -2.15 -20.92 7.09
CA CYS A 88 -3.06 -19.78 7.29
C CYS A 88 -3.75 -19.41 5.96
N PRO A 89 -5.08 -19.50 5.85
CA PRO A 89 -5.78 -19.19 4.60
C PRO A 89 -5.68 -17.72 4.20
N ASP A 90 -5.78 -16.80 5.18
CA ASP A 90 -5.71 -15.36 4.95
C ASP A 90 -4.31 -14.94 4.48
N CYS A 91 -3.27 -15.49 5.12
CA CYS A 91 -1.89 -15.27 4.68
C CYS A 91 -1.69 -15.71 3.22
N ARG A 92 -2.18 -16.91 2.86
CA ARG A 92 -2.05 -17.42 1.48
C ARG A 92 -2.75 -16.54 0.45
N ARG A 93 -3.86 -15.89 0.81
CA ARG A 93 -4.53 -14.92 -0.08
C ARG A 93 -3.69 -13.65 -0.26
N ASP A 94 -2.94 -13.26 0.77
CA ASP A 94 -2.14 -12.04 0.78
C ASP A 94 -0.76 -12.22 0.12
N LEU A 95 -0.18 -13.43 0.13
CA LEU A 95 1.15 -13.71 -0.44
C LEU A 95 1.36 -13.18 -1.88
N PRO A 96 0.41 -13.29 -2.83
CA PRO A 96 0.58 -12.70 -4.15
C PRO A 96 0.76 -11.19 -4.13
N HIS A 97 0.15 -10.49 -3.16
CA HIS A 97 0.34 -9.06 -2.94
C HIS A 97 1.74 -8.78 -2.39
N MET A 98 2.19 -9.53 -1.38
CA MET A 98 3.54 -9.42 -0.83
C MET A 98 4.63 -9.64 -1.89
N VAL A 99 4.43 -10.61 -2.79
CA VAL A 99 5.35 -10.85 -3.93
C VAL A 99 5.40 -9.64 -4.86
N ARG A 100 4.26 -9.05 -5.22
CA ARG A 100 4.23 -7.83 -6.06
C ARG A 100 4.92 -6.65 -5.38
N MET A 101 4.68 -6.43 -4.09
CA MET A 101 5.37 -5.40 -3.31
C MET A 101 6.89 -5.63 -3.31
N GLN A 102 7.34 -6.86 -3.06
CA GLN A 102 8.76 -7.20 -3.09
C GLN A 102 9.38 -6.93 -4.47
N GLN A 103 8.71 -7.31 -5.55
CA GLN A 103 9.18 -7.04 -6.93
C GLN A 103 9.24 -5.54 -7.24
N THR A 104 8.33 -4.74 -6.66
CA THR A 104 8.27 -3.30 -6.87
C THR A 104 9.30 -2.54 -6.04
N TYR A 105 9.41 -2.85 -4.75
CA TYR A 105 10.20 -2.08 -3.79
C TYR A 105 11.54 -2.71 -3.44
N GLY A 106 11.71 -4.02 -3.60
CA GLY A 106 12.99 -4.71 -3.41
C GLY A 106 14.14 -4.11 -4.21
N PRO A 107 13.98 -3.90 -5.54
CA PRO A 107 15.00 -3.22 -6.37
C PRO A 107 15.27 -1.77 -5.96
N ARG A 108 14.38 -1.17 -5.15
CA ARG A 108 14.50 0.20 -4.62
C ARG A 108 15.19 0.25 -3.25
N GLY A 109 15.63 -0.90 -2.74
CA GLY A 109 16.42 -1.03 -1.50
C GLY A 109 15.61 -1.45 -0.27
N VAL A 110 14.31 -1.75 -0.42
CA VAL A 110 13.51 -2.31 0.68
C VAL A 110 13.82 -3.79 0.84
N GLN A 111 14.10 -4.23 2.06
CA GLN A 111 14.30 -5.64 2.38
C GLN A 111 12.98 -6.27 2.83
N PHE A 112 12.65 -7.42 2.28
CA PHE A 112 11.50 -8.21 2.71
C PHE A 112 11.99 -9.44 3.44
N VAL A 113 11.37 -9.80 4.55
CA VAL A 113 11.65 -11.01 5.34
C VAL A 113 10.34 -11.63 5.77
N GLY A 114 10.10 -12.87 5.38
CA GLY A 114 8.99 -13.67 5.88
C GLY A 114 9.37 -14.35 7.19
N VAL A 115 8.58 -14.15 8.23
CA VAL A 115 8.72 -14.83 9.52
C VAL A 115 7.62 -15.88 9.58
N SER A 116 7.99 -17.13 9.29
CA SER A 116 7.04 -18.23 9.23
C SER A 116 6.82 -18.87 10.60
N PHE A 117 5.55 -19.16 10.89
CA PHE A 117 5.13 -19.97 12.05
C PHE A 117 4.88 -21.45 11.69
N ASP A 118 5.47 -21.92 10.60
CA ASP A 118 5.47 -23.35 10.27
C ASP A 118 6.41 -24.12 11.20
N GLU A 119 5.90 -25.20 11.77
CA GLU A 119 6.69 -26.11 12.62
C GLU A 119 7.58 -27.05 11.79
N LYS A 120 7.20 -27.29 10.53
CA LYS A 120 7.88 -28.19 9.60
C LYS A 120 8.47 -27.41 8.43
N LYS A 121 9.76 -27.59 8.21
CA LYS A 121 10.49 -26.94 7.13
C LYS A 121 9.90 -27.28 5.75
N GLU A 122 9.44 -28.51 5.55
CA GLU A 122 8.89 -29.00 4.28
C GLU A 122 7.64 -28.20 3.89
N ASN A 123 6.78 -27.85 4.86
CA ASN A 123 5.58 -27.06 4.61
C ASN A 123 5.93 -25.65 4.14
N LEU A 124 6.89 -25.01 4.82
CA LEU A 124 7.39 -23.70 4.42
C LEU A 124 8.00 -23.75 3.02
N LEU A 125 8.90 -24.69 2.75
CA LEU A 125 9.57 -24.81 1.45
C LEU A 125 8.57 -25.04 0.31
N LYS A 126 7.55 -25.89 0.56
CA LYS A 126 6.46 -26.08 -0.41
C LYS A 126 5.75 -24.77 -0.71
N ALA A 127 5.35 -24.01 0.31
CA ALA A 127 4.66 -22.75 0.12
C ALA A 127 5.57 -21.71 -0.56
N VAL A 128 6.85 -21.63 -0.22
CA VAL A 128 7.84 -20.76 -0.89
C VAL A 128 7.89 -21.06 -2.39
N ALA A 129 7.90 -22.34 -2.78
CA ALA A 129 7.90 -22.72 -4.19
C ALA A 129 6.56 -22.42 -4.88
N ASP A 130 5.44 -22.79 -4.23
CA ASP A 130 4.09 -22.61 -4.79
C ASP A 130 3.75 -21.13 -5.04
N TYR A 131 4.14 -20.23 -4.13
CA TYR A 131 3.89 -18.78 -4.20
C TYR A 131 5.04 -17.95 -4.77
N LYS A 132 6.18 -18.60 -5.09
CA LYS A 132 7.40 -17.94 -5.65
C LYS A 132 7.91 -16.83 -4.74
N LEU A 133 8.08 -17.12 -3.46
CA LEU A 133 8.60 -16.17 -2.48
C LEU A 133 10.12 -16.05 -2.64
N GLU A 134 10.58 -14.98 -3.29
CA GLU A 134 12.01 -14.76 -3.60
C GLU A 134 12.76 -14.01 -2.49
N TYR A 135 12.09 -13.69 -1.37
CA TYR A 135 12.69 -13.04 -0.22
C TYR A 135 12.96 -14.05 0.93
N PRO A 136 13.95 -13.78 1.80
CA PRO A 136 14.32 -14.67 2.89
C PRO A 136 13.14 -15.05 3.77
N GLN A 137 13.08 -16.32 4.12
CA GLN A 137 12.09 -16.88 5.03
C GLN A 137 12.80 -17.42 6.26
N VAL A 138 12.41 -16.97 7.45
CA VAL A 138 12.98 -17.40 8.73
C VAL A 138 11.91 -18.03 9.62
N SER A 139 12.31 -18.93 10.51
CA SER A 139 11.41 -19.57 11.47
C SER A 139 12.15 -20.02 12.74
N GLU A 140 11.42 -20.09 13.85
CA GLU A 140 11.85 -20.80 15.06
C GLU A 140 11.53 -22.31 15.02
N TRP A 141 10.78 -22.78 14.03
CA TRP A 141 10.29 -24.17 13.90
C TRP A 141 9.50 -24.65 15.11
N LYS A 142 8.72 -23.76 15.72
CA LYS A 142 7.91 -23.99 16.93
C LYS A 142 6.46 -23.60 16.68
N LYS A 143 5.58 -24.10 17.53
CA LYS A 143 4.17 -23.68 17.54
C LYS A 143 4.09 -22.16 17.68
N TRP A 144 3.31 -21.51 16.83
CA TRP A 144 3.20 -20.07 16.71
C TRP A 144 3.23 -19.31 18.05
N LYS A 145 2.28 -19.61 18.97
CA LYS A 145 2.15 -18.87 20.25
C LYS A 145 3.26 -19.18 21.27
N THR A 146 4.13 -20.15 20.97
CA THR A 146 5.27 -20.52 21.85
C THR A 146 6.57 -19.87 21.38
N THR A 147 6.59 -19.27 20.17
CA THR A 147 7.78 -18.62 19.62
C THR A 147 8.15 -17.36 20.42
N THR A 148 9.44 -17.10 20.51
CA THR A 148 9.96 -15.90 21.16
C THR A 148 9.61 -14.65 20.34
N ILE A 149 9.70 -14.76 19.03
CA ILE A 149 9.45 -13.65 18.11
C ILE A 149 7.97 -13.23 18.11
N SER A 150 7.01 -14.16 18.19
CA SER A 150 5.60 -13.79 18.27
C SER A 150 5.28 -12.97 19.52
N LYS A 151 5.91 -13.30 20.65
CA LYS A 151 5.76 -12.55 21.89
C LYS A 151 6.43 -11.18 21.82
N ALA A 152 7.64 -11.11 21.27
CA ALA A 152 8.42 -9.88 21.16
C ALA A 152 7.72 -8.84 20.27
N TYR A 153 7.06 -9.27 19.20
CA TYR A 153 6.34 -8.42 18.26
C TYR A 153 4.83 -8.33 18.53
N GLY A 154 4.33 -8.94 19.59
CA GLY A 154 2.91 -8.91 19.96
C GLY A 154 1.99 -9.58 18.93
N ILE A 155 2.48 -10.62 18.23
CA ILE A 155 1.72 -11.28 17.17
C ILE A 155 0.65 -12.20 17.74
N ASN A 156 -0.60 -11.75 17.74
CA ASN A 156 -1.79 -12.51 18.14
C ASN A 156 -2.68 -12.90 16.96
N TRP A 157 -2.43 -12.33 15.81
CA TRP A 157 -3.13 -12.59 14.54
C TRP A 157 -2.12 -12.70 13.40
N ILE A 158 -2.43 -13.48 12.37
CA ILE A 158 -1.69 -13.54 11.11
C ILE A 158 -2.67 -13.51 9.91
N PRO A 159 -2.34 -12.81 8.81
CA PRO A 159 -1.07 -12.12 8.60
C PRO A 159 -0.91 -10.90 9.50
N SER A 160 0.33 -10.58 9.89
CA SER A 160 0.70 -9.30 10.49
C SER A 160 1.98 -8.80 9.84
N VAL A 161 2.02 -7.52 9.51
CA VAL A 161 3.13 -6.95 8.75
C VAL A 161 3.67 -5.72 9.46
N TYR A 162 5.00 -5.61 9.49
CA TYR A 162 5.72 -4.46 10.02
C TYR A 162 6.53 -3.78 8.92
N LEU A 163 6.49 -2.46 8.90
CA LEU A 163 7.46 -1.65 8.19
C LEU A 163 8.41 -1.03 9.22
N ILE A 164 9.70 -1.25 9.05
CA ILE A 164 10.78 -0.80 9.94
C ILE A 164 11.69 0.12 9.15
N ASP A 165 12.09 1.24 9.76
CA ASP A 165 12.99 2.23 9.16
C ASP A 165 14.47 1.80 9.23
N PRO A 166 15.38 2.53 8.56
CA PRO A 166 16.82 2.24 8.59
C PRO A 166 17.45 2.28 9.99
N GLU A 167 16.85 3.00 10.94
CA GLU A 167 17.27 3.09 12.33
C GLU A 167 16.77 1.92 13.18
N GLY A 168 15.91 1.07 12.62
CA GLY A 168 15.32 -0.09 13.27
C GLY A 168 14.05 0.22 14.07
N LYS A 169 13.37 1.35 13.81
CA LYS A 169 12.12 1.72 14.47
C LYS A 169 10.91 1.30 13.63
N VAL A 170 9.84 0.94 14.30
CA VAL A 170 8.57 0.62 13.66
C VAL A 170 7.94 1.88 13.07
N VAL A 171 7.80 1.92 11.76
CA VAL A 171 7.08 2.96 11.00
C VAL A 171 5.60 2.65 10.92
N LEU A 172 5.27 1.38 10.72
CA LEU A 172 3.90 0.89 10.64
C LEU A 172 3.83 -0.56 11.11
N SER A 173 2.76 -0.90 11.82
CA SER A 173 2.38 -2.28 12.16
C SER A 173 0.90 -2.46 11.87
N THR A 174 0.55 -3.51 11.14
CA THR A 174 -0.81 -3.71 10.62
C THR A 174 -1.07 -5.18 10.32
N VAL A 175 -2.34 -5.56 10.24
CA VAL A 175 -2.77 -6.85 9.70
C VAL A 175 -3.21 -6.74 8.22
N MET A 176 -3.07 -5.56 7.61
CA MET A 176 -3.50 -5.23 6.27
C MET A 176 -2.30 -4.82 5.41
N SER A 177 -1.85 -5.69 4.50
CA SER A 177 -0.65 -5.45 3.67
C SER A 177 -0.78 -4.25 2.72
N ASP A 178 -1.98 -3.88 2.31
CA ASP A 178 -2.26 -2.70 1.49
C ASP A 178 -1.85 -1.38 2.18
N LYS A 179 -1.93 -1.31 3.52
CA LYS A 179 -1.41 -0.17 4.29
C LYS A 179 0.11 -0.08 4.21
N ILE A 180 0.81 -1.21 4.17
CA ILE A 180 2.26 -1.25 3.97
C ILE A 180 2.61 -0.73 2.57
N GLU A 181 1.87 -1.18 1.54
CA GLU A 181 2.09 -0.70 0.17
C GLU A 181 1.87 0.81 0.08
N ALA A 182 0.79 1.34 0.68
CA ALA A 182 0.53 2.77 0.72
C ALA A 182 1.64 3.56 1.42
N ALA A 183 2.18 3.04 2.53
CA ALA A 183 3.30 3.67 3.24
C ALA A 183 4.58 3.63 2.39
N LEU A 184 4.88 2.50 1.74
CA LEU A 184 6.03 2.38 0.83
C LEU A 184 5.90 3.30 -0.38
N ALA A 185 4.71 3.50 -0.93
CA ALA A 185 4.47 4.43 -2.04
C ALA A 185 4.76 5.88 -1.64
N GLN A 186 4.49 6.27 -0.39
CA GLN A 186 4.84 7.60 0.13
C GLN A 186 6.34 7.77 0.34
N ILE A 187 7.02 6.74 0.85
CA ILE A 187 8.48 6.76 1.11
C ILE A 187 9.26 6.69 -0.21
N PHE A 188 8.75 5.91 -1.16
CA PHE A 188 9.36 5.65 -2.46
C PHE A 188 8.40 6.05 -3.59
N PRO A 189 8.14 7.34 -3.82
CA PRO A 189 7.22 7.78 -4.87
C PRO A 189 7.71 7.31 -6.25
N SER A 190 6.78 6.86 -7.09
CA SER A 190 7.09 6.55 -8.47
C SER A 190 7.31 7.85 -9.25
N CYS A 191 8.34 7.92 -10.08
CA CYS A 191 8.60 9.09 -10.92
C CYS A 191 7.44 9.42 -11.90
N CYS A 192 6.41 8.57 -11.98
CA CYS A 192 5.26 8.74 -12.87
C CYS A 192 4.03 9.38 -12.21
N GLU A 193 3.97 9.48 -10.88
CA GLU A 193 2.81 10.06 -10.16
C GLU A 193 2.90 11.58 -9.93
N GLN A 194 4.02 12.22 -10.29
CA GLN A 194 4.19 13.67 -10.15
C GLN A 194 3.61 14.50 -11.32
N ASP A 195 2.92 13.87 -12.28
CA ASP A 195 2.38 14.55 -13.47
C ASP A 195 0.94 15.09 -13.31
N SER A 196 0.40 15.17 -12.11
CA SER A 196 -0.94 15.75 -11.88
C SER A 196 -0.92 16.93 -10.92
N ALA A 197 -0.21 17.97 -11.23
CA ALA A 197 -0.44 19.39 -10.95
C ALA A 197 0.89 20.17 -10.99
N LEU A 198 1.01 21.03 -12.01
CA LEU A 198 1.94 22.15 -12.09
C LEU A 198 3.46 21.84 -12.13
N GLU A 199 4.02 22.21 -13.28
CA GLU A 199 5.43 22.44 -13.58
C GLU A 199 6.29 21.18 -13.75
N LYS A 200 6.66 20.95 -15.00
CA LYS A 200 7.81 20.16 -15.45
C LYS A 200 9.08 20.61 -14.72
N ILE A 201 9.22 20.23 -13.46
CA ILE A 201 10.49 20.33 -12.77
C ILE A 201 11.32 19.17 -13.29
N ASP A 202 12.26 19.53 -14.11
CA ASP A 202 13.25 18.66 -14.74
C ASP A 202 13.99 17.88 -13.64
N CYS A 203 13.55 16.65 -13.36
CA CYS A 203 14.17 15.77 -12.35
C CYS A 203 15.69 15.64 -12.54
N CYS A 204 16.18 15.93 -13.75
CA CYS A 204 17.61 15.97 -14.04
C CYS A 204 18.31 17.23 -13.52
N LYS A 205 17.61 18.32 -13.21
CA LYS A 205 18.24 19.54 -12.67
C LYS A 205 18.43 19.50 -11.17
N GLN A 206 17.55 18.83 -10.43
CA GLN A 206 17.72 18.62 -8.98
C GLN A 206 18.81 17.59 -8.63
N ALA A 207 19.13 16.65 -9.51
CA ALA A 207 20.22 15.69 -9.31
C ALA A 207 21.63 16.36 -9.32
N GLN A 208 21.74 17.59 -9.77
CA GLN A 208 23.04 18.32 -9.78
C GLN A 208 23.50 18.77 -8.39
N GLY A 209 22.61 18.81 -7.39
CA GLY A 209 22.93 19.18 -6.00
C GLY A 209 23.40 18.01 -5.12
N CYS A 210 23.11 16.76 -5.48
CA CYS A 210 23.40 15.58 -4.66
C CYS A 210 24.71 14.84 -5.01
N CYS A 211 25.35 15.15 -6.14
CA CYS A 211 26.54 14.41 -6.58
C CYS A 211 27.81 15.17 -6.23
N LYS A 212 28.34 14.99 -5.01
CA LYS A 212 29.70 15.44 -4.65
C LYS A 212 30.83 14.56 -5.23
N GLU A 213 30.51 13.42 -5.84
CA GLU A 213 31.49 12.54 -6.47
C GLU A 213 31.10 12.14 -7.91
N LYS A 214 31.94 12.56 -8.86
CA LYS A 214 31.72 12.34 -10.31
C LYS A 214 31.62 10.88 -10.76
N GLN A 215 32.06 9.90 -9.96
CA GLN A 215 32.05 8.47 -10.32
C GLN A 215 30.70 7.79 -10.03
N THR A 216 29.96 8.22 -9.03
CA THR A 216 28.64 7.68 -8.69
C THR A 216 27.56 8.13 -9.69
N CYS A 217 27.73 9.30 -10.31
CA CYS A 217 26.77 9.87 -11.25
C CYS A 217 26.65 9.06 -12.57
N LYS A 218 27.74 8.42 -13.04
CA LYS A 218 27.71 7.60 -14.27
C LYS A 218 26.87 6.33 -14.10
N LYS A 219 26.96 5.66 -12.93
CA LYS A 219 26.14 4.47 -12.64
C LYS A 219 24.67 4.81 -12.43
N ALA A 220 24.37 5.94 -11.77
CA ALA A 220 22.98 6.42 -11.59
C ALA A 220 22.34 6.82 -12.94
N LYS A 221 23.07 7.47 -13.84
CA LYS A 221 22.57 7.79 -15.20
C LYS A 221 22.20 6.55 -16.00
N GLN A 222 23.05 5.52 -16.00
CA GLN A 222 22.77 4.26 -16.70
C GLN A 222 21.57 3.52 -16.11
N HIS A 223 21.36 3.62 -14.81
CA HIS A 223 20.20 3.03 -14.13
C HIS A 223 18.91 3.78 -14.47
N CYS A 224 18.95 5.11 -14.53
CA CYS A 224 17.83 5.97 -14.91
C CYS A 224 17.44 5.80 -16.38
N GLU A 225 18.41 5.63 -17.28
CA GLU A 225 18.13 5.35 -18.71
C GLU A 225 17.51 3.97 -18.92
N LYS A 226 17.95 2.94 -18.18
CA LYS A 226 17.31 1.61 -18.20
C LYS A 226 15.89 1.64 -17.63
N ALA A 227 15.66 2.40 -16.57
CA ALA A 227 14.33 2.57 -15.97
C ALA A 227 13.38 3.33 -16.93
N LYS A 228 13.86 4.37 -17.63
CA LYS A 228 13.10 5.08 -18.68
C LYS A 228 12.73 4.15 -19.84
N ALA A 229 13.65 3.33 -20.33
CA ALA A 229 13.40 2.39 -21.41
C ALA A 229 12.33 1.34 -21.04
N ASN A 230 12.33 0.87 -19.80
CA ASN A 230 11.33 -0.07 -19.31
C ASN A 230 9.95 0.59 -19.08
N CYS A 231 9.92 1.84 -18.61
CA CYS A 231 8.69 2.61 -18.45
C CYS A 231 8.03 2.95 -19.80
N CYS A 232 8.83 3.29 -20.83
CA CYS A 232 8.32 3.52 -22.19
C CYS A 232 7.74 2.24 -22.82
N LYS A 233 8.38 1.08 -22.62
CA LYS A 233 7.86 -0.21 -23.09
C LYS A 233 6.55 -0.60 -22.42
N ALA A 234 6.39 -0.32 -21.13
CA ALA A 234 5.15 -0.55 -20.40
C ALA A 234 4.01 0.37 -20.90
N LYS A 235 4.30 1.63 -21.26
CA LYS A 235 3.31 2.55 -21.85
C LYS A 235 2.85 2.11 -23.24
N GLU A 236 3.73 1.56 -24.08
CA GLU A 236 3.35 1.02 -25.38
C GLU A 236 2.44 -0.22 -25.27
N HIS A 237 2.65 -1.05 -24.26
CA HIS A 237 1.80 -2.22 -24.01
C HIS A 237 0.41 -1.81 -23.49
N CYS A 238 0.34 -0.83 -22.58
CA CYS A 238 -0.92 -0.30 -22.05
C CYS A 238 -1.76 0.42 -23.12
N ASN A 239 -1.14 1.03 -24.13
CA ASN A 239 -1.86 1.74 -25.19
C ASN A 239 -2.37 0.80 -26.31
N LYS A 240 -1.83 -0.43 -26.43
CA LYS A 240 -2.32 -1.45 -27.35
C LYS A 240 -3.57 -2.15 -26.83
N GLU A 241 -3.73 -2.32 -25.52
CA GLU A 241 -4.92 -2.97 -24.93
C GLU A 241 -6.17 -2.07 -24.92
N LYS A 242 -6.01 -0.74 -25.00
CA LYS A 242 -7.17 0.19 -25.07
C LYS A 242 -7.80 0.32 -26.47
N ARG A 243 -7.32 -0.42 -27.48
CA ARG A 243 -7.89 -0.41 -28.85
C ARG A 243 -8.76 -1.62 -29.18
N CYS A 244 -9.08 -2.47 -28.22
CA CYS A 244 -9.92 -3.65 -28.42
C CYS A 244 -11.17 -3.60 -27.53
N HIS A 245 -11.94 -2.50 -27.64
CA HIS A 245 -13.38 -2.49 -27.33
C HIS A 245 -14.01 -1.22 -27.91
#